data_084948767048015683c4d5885535e628
#
_entry.id   084948767048015683c4d5885535e628
#
_cell.length_a   1.000
_cell.length_b   1.000
_cell.length_c   1.000
_cell.angle_alpha   90.00
_cell.angle_beta   90.00
_cell.angle_gamma   90.00
#
_symmetry.space_group_name_H-M   'P 1'
#
loop_
_entity.id
_entity.type
_entity.pdbx_description
1 polymer ?
#
loop_
_entity_poly.entity_id
_entity_poly.type
_entity_poly.pdbx_seq_one_letter_code
_entity_poly.pdbx_strand_id
1 'polypeptide(L)'
;MKKILTLVLMVLCAGAFAQEKKDIVVKSDITDATVFINGAQVIRKKAVDITPGKSTLKFVGLSPYLDAKSVQVKVNGQITVLSVNHQLNYIDSAAQSKSVDQLLEKKKTIEDKLTVEKTSLDIVNEEFSFLKDNRAIGGKNQEVSLNNLKETSNFYRERIATLKMKELEINKSIDNLQAEKAKLENQIRQISTTPKQPTSEVLVKVDAKSPIRCEMELSYYVNNAGWFPSYDIRAKSIEDPIELTYKANIHQNTLEDWKNVKLKLSSTNPNQGNVAPQLQTYFLNYSTTPPRYNVTSNQVSGRIIDAETNEAIPGASIIIKGSTIGTSSDVNGAYSLSLPNNSCELQVSFIGYLPQVLRVNSPSMNVYLRPDMQKLDEVVVTAYGIKRESASEEGNRRGTGGASKPLRIRGASSLAIPVAQVENQTSVEFEIKTPYTISSDNKSTTVEIESYAMDAGFEYYCVPKVDKDAFLIANITNWEPYNLLEGEANIFFENTFVGKSVLDVRHISDTLSLSLGRDKSVQVKREKAKELTTKKLFASKKEDSRTWHISVRNGKKAPISMILYDQVPVSTNDEIEVTTETLSGGNLNKEKGEVKWTFKLDPSAKKEIDLKYTVKYPKERTLNIE
;
A
#
# COMPACT_ATOMS: atom_id res chain seq x y z
N MET A 1 82.89 1.77 -31.84
CA MET A 1 82.32 1.92 -30.50
C MET A 1 81.04 2.83 -30.47
N LYS A 2 80.96 3.94 -31.18
CA LYS A 2 79.76 4.81 -31.17
C LYS A 2 78.49 4.17 -31.73
N LYS A 3 78.58 3.29 -32.72
CA LYS A 3 77.38 2.62 -33.31
C LYS A 3 76.80 1.47 -32.45
N ILE A 4 77.64 0.86 -31.59
CA ILE A 4 77.17 -0.21 -30.67
C ILE A 4 76.48 0.40 -29.45
N LEU A 5 76.97 1.58 -29.01
CA LEU A 5 76.34 2.32 -27.88
C LEU A 5 74.95 2.84 -28.22
N THR A 6 74.73 3.23 -29.50
CA THR A 6 73.37 3.69 -29.97
C THR A 6 72.38 2.53 -30.10
N LEU A 7 72.85 1.33 -30.44
CA LEU A 7 72.00 0.16 -30.53
C LEU A 7 71.58 -0.37 -29.15
N VAL A 8 72.49 -0.30 -28.14
CA VAL A 8 72.19 -0.69 -26.76
C VAL A 8 71.26 0.33 -26.07
N LEU A 9 71.36 1.63 -26.42
CA LEU A 9 70.45 2.66 -25.90
C LEU A 9 68.99 2.53 -26.53
N MET A 10 68.93 2.07 -27.79
CA MET A 10 67.64 1.84 -28.46
C MET A 10 66.87 0.59 -27.95
N VAL A 11 67.59 -0.43 -27.47
CA VAL A 11 66.99 -1.65 -26.88
C VAL A 11 66.55 -1.40 -25.44
N LEU A 12 67.15 -0.43 -24.71
CA LEU A 12 66.71 -0.06 -23.36
C LEU A 12 65.51 0.86 -23.33
N CYS A 13 65.16 1.55 -24.42
CA CYS A 13 63.93 2.35 -24.53
C CYS A 13 62.69 1.54 -24.96
N ALA A 14 62.83 0.29 -25.45
CA ALA A 14 61.74 -0.55 -25.87
C ALA A 14 61.01 -1.28 -24.70
N GLY A 15 61.47 -1.10 -23.44
CA GLY A 15 60.92 -1.74 -22.26
C GLY A 15 59.88 -0.94 -21.47
N ALA A 16 59.55 0.30 -21.90
CA ALA A 16 58.46 1.05 -21.32
C ALA A 16 57.13 0.69 -21.99
N PHE A 17 56.74 -0.61 -21.97
CA PHE A 17 55.34 -0.99 -22.23
C PHE A 17 54.50 -0.31 -21.16
N ALA A 18 53.69 0.63 -21.57
CA ALA A 18 52.57 1.09 -20.78
C ALA A 18 51.75 -0.15 -20.41
N GLN A 19 51.83 -0.54 -19.14
CA GLN A 19 51.10 -1.68 -18.61
C GLN A 19 49.64 -1.36 -18.79
N GLU A 20 49.03 -1.99 -19.77
CA GLU A 20 47.64 -1.83 -20.14
C GLU A 20 46.82 -2.07 -18.87
N LYS A 21 46.06 -1.06 -18.48
CA LYS A 21 45.18 -1.07 -17.31
C LYS A 21 44.20 -2.23 -17.45
N LYS A 22 44.40 -3.33 -16.76
CA LYS A 22 43.55 -4.52 -16.84
C LYS A 22 42.28 -4.25 -16.04
N ASP A 23 41.18 -3.96 -16.72
CA ASP A 23 39.86 -3.88 -16.10
C ASP A 23 39.38 -5.28 -15.80
N ILE A 24 39.11 -5.58 -14.52
CA ILE A 24 38.55 -6.85 -14.06
C ILE A 24 37.07 -6.63 -13.82
N VAL A 25 36.22 -7.26 -14.65
CA VAL A 25 34.76 -7.20 -14.47
C VAL A 25 34.35 -8.12 -13.33
N VAL A 26 33.67 -7.57 -12.33
CA VAL A 26 33.21 -8.26 -11.13
C VAL A 26 31.69 -8.30 -11.15
N LYS A 27 31.13 -9.51 -11.31
CA LYS A 27 29.70 -9.78 -11.08
C LYS A 27 29.53 -10.29 -9.66
N SER A 28 28.65 -9.66 -8.90
CA SER A 28 28.39 -10.01 -7.50
C SER A 28 26.92 -9.93 -7.19
N ASP A 29 26.44 -10.80 -6.30
CA ASP A 29 25.07 -10.82 -5.83
C ASP A 29 24.98 -10.07 -4.49
N ILE A 30 23.78 -9.58 -4.15
CA ILE A 30 23.49 -8.99 -2.85
C ILE A 30 23.45 -10.13 -1.82
N THR A 31 24.24 -10.00 -0.75
CA THR A 31 24.30 -10.97 0.35
C THR A 31 23.48 -10.54 1.56
N ASP A 32 23.49 -9.24 1.85
CA ASP A 32 22.83 -8.65 3.00
C ASP A 32 22.07 -7.38 2.56
N ALA A 33 20.91 -7.15 3.15
CA ALA A 33 20.11 -5.93 2.93
C ALA A 33 19.54 -5.43 4.26
N THR A 34 19.87 -4.17 4.60
CA THR A 34 19.22 -3.46 5.71
C THR A 34 18.20 -2.50 5.13
N VAL A 35 16.92 -2.79 5.33
CA VAL A 35 15.82 -1.97 4.83
C VAL A 35 15.42 -0.96 5.88
N PHE A 36 15.43 0.30 5.52
CA PHE A 36 14.99 1.42 6.34
C PHE A 36 13.52 1.75 6.08
N ILE A 37 12.93 2.64 6.86
CA ILE A 37 11.59 3.20 6.57
C ILE A 37 11.57 3.78 5.14
N ASN A 38 12.70 4.36 4.71
CA ASN A 38 12.87 4.85 3.35
C ASN A 38 14.28 4.46 2.84
N GLY A 39 14.31 3.70 1.74
CA GLY A 39 15.53 3.18 1.14
C GLY A 39 16.04 1.89 1.80
N ALA A 40 17.17 1.41 1.28
CA ALA A 40 17.87 0.25 1.83
C ALA A 40 19.38 0.37 1.65
N GLN A 41 20.15 -0.15 2.60
CA GLN A 41 21.57 -0.40 2.44
C GLN A 41 21.78 -1.84 2.02
N VAL A 42 22.42 -2.05 0.89
CA VAL A 42 22.74 -3.39 0.38
C VAL A 42 24.23 -3.65 0.45
N ILE A 43 24.58 -4.89 0.72
CA ILE A 43 25.98 -5.35 0.83
C ILE A 43 26.18 -6.50 -0.14
N ARG A 44 27.28 -6.43 -0.89
CA ARG A 44 27.73 -7.46 -1.82
C ARG A 44 29.09 -7.96 -1.44
N LYS A 45 29.30 -9.24 -1.47
CA LYS A 45 30.59 -9.87 -1.17
C LYS A 45 31.05 -10.70 -2.36
N LYS A 46 32.29 -10.52 -2.75
CA LYS A 46 32.90 -11.31 -3.84
C LYS A 46 34.37 -11.54 -3.61
N ALA A 47 34.80 -12.79 -3.73
CA ALA A 47 36.21 -13.10 -3.79
C ALA A 47 36.75 -12.79 -5.20
N VAL A 48 37.83 -12.04 -5.28
CA VAL A 48 38.48 -11.61 -6.52
C VAL A 48 39.97 -11.91 -6.46
N ASP A 49 40.50 -12.49 -7.54
CA ASP A 49 41.91 -12.74 -7.71
C ASP A 49 42.58 -11.51 -8.37
N ILE A 50 43.51 -10.89 -7.68
CA ILE A 50 44.19 -9.66 -8.11
C ILE A 50 45.65 -9.93 -8.38
N THR A 51 46.10 -9.52 -9.56
CA THR A 51 47.52 -9.59 -9.94
C THR A 51 48.32 -8.42 -9.36
N PRO A 52 49.64 -8.58 -9.17
CA PRO A 52 50.47 -7.47 -8.68
C PRO A 52 50.38 -6.23 -9.56
N GLY A 53 50.43 -5.05 -8.92
CA GLY A 53 50.34 -3.75 -9.58
C GLY A 53 48.91 -3.17 -9.52
N LYS A 54 48.73 -2.09 -10.30
CA LYS A 54 47.47 -1.33 -10.34
C LYS A 54 46.44 -2.01 -11.24
N SER A 55 45.29 -2.34 -10.69
CA SER A 55 44.13 -2.92 -11.39
C SER A 55 42.88 -2.10 -11.13
N THR A 56 41.92 -2.13 -12.06
CA THR A 56 40.58 -1.56 -11.88
C THR A 56 39.56 -2.68 -11.78
N LEU A 57 38.88 -2.78 -10.65
CA LEU A 57 37.77 -3.70 -10.46
C LEU A 57 36.48 -2.98 -10.83
N LYS A 58 35.76 -3.52 -11.80
CA LYS A 58 34.53 -2.94 -12.33
C LYS A 58 33.34 -3.79 -11.86
N PHE A 59 32.65 -3.34 -10.82
CA PHE A 59 31.39 -3.93 -10.37
C PHE A 59 30.29 -3.49 -11.32
N VAL A 60 29.61 -4.44 -11.95
CA VAL A 60 28.60 -4.19 -13.00
C VAL A 60 27.22 -4.70 -12.62
N GLY A 61 26.18 -4.19 -13.27
CA GLY A 61 24.81 -4.64 -13.10
C GLY A 61 24.19 -4.20 -11.78
N LEU A 62 24.63 -3.07 -11.23
CA LEU A 62 24.12 -2.53 -9.98
C LEU A 62 22.86 -1.68 -10.26
N SER A 63 22.03 -1.51 -9.22
CA SER A 63 20.84 -0.68 -9.28
C SER A 63 21.11 0.73 -9.79
N PRO A 64 20.33 1.29 -10.73
CA PRO A 64 20.46 2.69 -11.14
C PRO A 64 20.09 3.68 -10.03
N TYR A 65 19.36 3.21 -9.02
CA TYR A 65 18.95 4.03 -7.85
C TYR A 65 19.97 4.05 -6.71
N LEU A 66 21.19 3.59 -7.00
CA LEU A 66 22.32 3.66 -6.09
C LEU A 66 22.71 5.11 -5.79
N ASP A 67 22.83 5.47 -4.51
CA ASP A 67 23.39 6.74 -4.11
C ASP A 67 24.93 6.69 -4.17
N ALA A 68 25.52 7.38 -5.13
CA ALA A 68 26.95 7.40 -5.37
C ALA A 68 27.78 7.88 -4.16
N LYS A 69 27.20 8.72 -3.30
CA LYS A 69 27.88 9.26 -2.10
C LYS A 69 27.95 8.25 -0.96
N SER A 70 27.07 7.24 -0.97
CA SER A 70 27.00 6.21 0.06
C SER A 70 27.91 5.02 -0.20
N VAL A 71 28.56 4.96 -1.37
CA VAL A 71 29.39 3.81 -1.78
C VAL A 71 30.61 3.65 -0.87
N GLN A 72 30.71 2.48 -0.26
CA GLN A 72 31.85 2.08 0.58
C GLN A 72 32.38 0.73 0.11
N VAL A 73 33.70 0.62 0.14
CA VAL A 73 34.41 -0.62 -0.22
C VAL A 73 35.30 -1.04 0.94
N LYS A 74 35.11 -2.28 1.40
CA LYS A 74 36.02 -2.94 2.35
C LYS A 74 36.72 -4.10 1.65
N VAL A 75 37.99 -4.26 1.94
CA VAL A 75 38.84 -5.30 1.37
C VAL A 75 39.53 -6.06 2.49
N ASN A 76 39.40 -7.35 2.50
CA ASN A 76 40.15 -8.23 3.39
C ASN A 76 41.44 -8.67 2.70
N GLY A 77 42.58 -8.09 3.10
CA GLY A 77 43.89 -8.43 2.54
C GLY A 77 44.86 -7.24 2.45
N GLN A 78 46.11 -7.50 2.09
CA GLN A 78 47.13 -6.47 1.91
C GLN A 78 47.01 -5.79 0.54
N ILE A 79 45.96 -5.02 0.34
CA ILE A 79 45.67 -4.25 -0.88
C ILE A 79 45.38 -2.82 -0.49
N THR A 80 45.86 -1.89 -1.31
CA THR A 80 45.54 -0.47 -1.17
C THR A 80 44.42 -0.09 -2.13
N VAL A 81 43.30 0.40 -1.62
CA VAL A 81 42.22 1.01 -2.44
C VAL A 81 42.67 2.44 -2.76
N LEU A 82 42.84 2.74 -4.04
CA LEU A 82 43.33 4.04 -4.52
C LEU A 82 42.18 5.02 -4.78
N SER A 83 41.07 4.53 -5.38
CA SER A 83 39.89 5.33 -5.63
C SER A 83 38.64 4.44 -5.83
N VAL A 84 37.49 5.00 -5.50
CA VAL A 84 36.18 4.42 -5.77
C VAL A 84 35.38 5.46 -6.57
N ASN A 85 34.93 5.09 -7.76
CA ASN A 85 34.15 5.96 -8.63
C ASN A 85 32.89 5.28 -9.07
N HIS A 86 31.81 6.02 -9.24
CA HIS A 86 30.55 5.56 -9.77
C HIS A 86 30.31 6.12 -11.17
N GLN A 87 29.74 5.31 -12.06
CA GLN A 87 29.27 5.75 -13.38
C GLN A 87 27.99 4.98 -13.77
N LEU A 88 27.22 5.56 -14.68
CA LEU A 88 26.07 4.90 -15.28
C LEU A 88 26.46 4.18 -16.57
N ASN A 89 26.03 2.93 -16.73
CA ASN A 89 26.21 2.15 -17.93
C ASN A 89 24.89 2.09 -18.72
N TYR A 90 24.90 2.65 -19.91
CA TYR A 90 23.76 2.67 -20.82
C TYR A 90 23.80 1.49 -21.82
N ILE A 91 24.87 0.71 -21.89
CA ILE A 91 25.07 -0.38 -22.86
C ILE A 91 24.14 -1.57 -22.53
N ASP A 92 23.85 -1.82 -21.26
CA ASP A 92 22.95 -2.90 -20.86
C ASP A 92 21.52 -2.66 -21.34
N SER A 93 21.11 -1.40 -21.55
CA SER A 93 19.83 -1.05 -22.17
C SER A 93 19.75 -1.49 -23.64
N ALA A 94 20.88 -1.64 -24.33
CA ALA A 94 20.95 -2.13 -25.70
C ALA A 94 20.74 -3.66 -25.80
N ALA A 95 21.13 -4.43 -24.78
CA ALA A 95 20.87 -5.87 -24.72
C ALA A 95 19.38 -6.17 -24.55
N GLN A 96 18.69 -5.35 -23.77
CA GLN A 96 17.23 -5.43 -23.58
C GLN A 96 16.48 -5.08 -24.90
N SER A 97 17.00 -4.15 -25.69
CA SER A 97 16.47 -3.83 -27.03
C SER A 97 16.56 -5.05 -27.96
N LYS A 98 17.67 -5.77 -27.97
CA LYS A 98 17.84 -6.98 -28.79
C LYS A 98 16.84 -8.09 -28.44
N SER A 99 16.51 -8.27 -27.18
CA SER A 99 15.50 -9.27 -26.77
C SER A 99 14.08 -8.88 -27.21
N VAL A 100 13.75 -7.60 -27.19
CA VAL A 100 12.48 -7.10 -27.74
C VAL A 100 12.43 -7.29 -29.26
N ASP A 101 13.53 -7.01 -29.98
CA ASP A 101 13.61 -7.21 -31.42
C ASP A 101 13.42 -8.69 -31.81
N GLN A 102 13.99 -9.61 -31.04
CA GLN A 102 13.77 -11.06 -31.23
C GLN A 102 12.31 -11.49 -30.99
N LEU A 103 11.64 -10.90 -30.02
CA LEU A 103 10.22 -11.18 -29.77
C LEU A 103 9.33 -10.58 -30.87
N LEU A 104 9.67 -9.42 -31.40
CA LEU A 104 8.98 -8.80 -32.53
C LEU A 104 9.11 -9.64 -33.78
N GLU A 105 10.28 -10.21 -34.06
CA GLU A 105 10.50 -11.12 -35.19
C GLU A 105 9.68 -12.41 -35.04
N LYS A 106 9.62 -13.00 -33.86
CA LYS A 106 8.76 -14.16 -33.58
C LYS A 106 7.27 -13.80 -33.77
N LYS A 107 6.83 -12.64 -33.29
CA LYS A 107 5.45 -12.16 -33.49
C LYS A 107 5.13 -12.06 -34.97
N LYS A 108 6.02 -11.47 -35.76
CA LYS A 108 5.86 -11.35 -37.23
C LYS A 108 5.70 -12.73 -37.88
N THR A 109 6.54 -13.69 -37.50
CA THR A 109 6.44 -15.09 -38.01
C THR A 109 5.07 -15.72 -37.73
N ILE A 110 4.48 -15.44 -36.57
CA ILE A 110 3.14 -15.94 -36.22
C ILE A 110 2.06 -15.21 -37.03
N GLU A 111 2.21 -13.92 -37.25
CA GLU A 111 1.29 -13.12 -38.08
C GLU A 111 1.28 -13.59 -39.53
N ASP A 112 2.45 -13.95 -40.07
CA ASP A 112 2.57 -14.56 -41.42
C ASP A 112 1.83 -15.90 -41.47
N LYS A 113 2.01 -16.78 -40.48
CA LYS A 113 1.29 -18.07 -40.38
C LYS A 113 -0.22 -17.86 -40.26
N LEU A 114 -0.67 -16.91 -39.46
CA LEU A 114 -2.09 -16.56 -39.35
C LEU A 114 -2.68 -16.12 -40.68
N THR A 115 -1.93 -15.38 -41.47
CA THR A 115 -2.35 -14.95 -42.81
C THR A 115 -2.53 -16.14 -43.73
N VAL A 116 -1.60 -17.11 -43.72
CA VAL A 116 -1.69 -18.36 -44.52
C VAL A 116 -2.93 -19.16 -44.11
N GLU A 117 -3.13 -19.37 -42.80
CA GLU A 117 -4.30 -20.13 -42.31
C GLU A 117 -5.64 -19.45 -42.68
N LYS A 118 -5.73 -18.13 -42.57
CA LYS A 118 -6.91 -17.38 -42.99
C LYS A 118 -7.18 -17.49 -44.47
N THR A 119 -6.13 -17.40 -45.31
CA THR A 119 -6.25 -17.61 -46.74
C THR A 119 -6.72 -19.04 -47.07
N SER A 120 -6.22 -20.03 -46.33
CA SER A 120 -6.67 -21.44 -46.47
C SER A 120 -8.15 -21.59 -46.08
N LEU A 121 -8.60 -20.87 -45.07
CA LEU A 121 -10.01 -20.82 -44.64
C LEU A 121 -10.89 -20.21 -45.73
N ASP A 122 -10.44 -19.12 -46.33
CA ASP A 122 -11.15 -18.44 -47.41
C ASP A 122 -11.30 -19.37 -48.62
N ILE A 123 -10.28 -20.10 -49.01
CA ILE A 123 -10.34 -21.12 -50.10
C ILE A 123 -11.39 -22.19 -49.79
N VAL A 124 -11.40 -22.70 -48.54
CA VAL A 124 -12.40 -23.70 -48.13
C VAL A 124 -13.81 -23.14 -48.17
N ASN A 125 -14.00 -21.89 -47.77
CA ASN A 125 -15.29 -21.20 -47.82
C ASN A 125 -15.76 -20.94 -49.24
N GLU A 126 -14.87 -20.56 -50.17
CA GLU A 126 -15.17 -20.38 -51.60
C GLU A 126 -15.60 -21.73 -52.22
N GLU A 127 -14.89 -22.81 -51.96
CA GLU A 127 -15.28 -24.12 -52.45
C GLU A 127 -16.64 -24.58 -51.86
N PHE A 128 -16.89 -24.23 -50.59
CA PHE A 128 -18.16 -24.53 -49.94
C PHE A 128 -19.31 -23.72 -50.59
N SER A 129 -19.07 -22.47 -50.89
CA SER A 129 -20.05 -21.60 -51.61
C SER A 129 -20.34 -22.12 -53.01
N PHE A 130 -19.27 -22.50 -53.76
CA PHE A 130 -19.42 -23.09 -55.08
C PHE A 130 -20.30 -24.36 -55.04
N LEU A 131 -20.07 -25.29 -54.12
CA LEU A 131 -20.91 -26.48 -53.92
C LEU A 131 -22.34 -26.15 -53.54
N LYS A 132 -22.55 -25.12 -52.73
CA LYS A 132 -23.88 -24.67 -52.32
C LYS A 132 -24.66 -24.09 -53.47
N ASP A 133 -24.03 -23.27 -54.31
CA ASP A 133 -24.70 -22.59 -55.45
C ASP A 133 -25.03 -23.57 -56.57
N ASN A 134 -24.29 -24.68 -56.66
CA ASN A 134 -24.49 -25.73 -57.67
C ASN A 134 -25.38 -26.90 -57.17
N ARG A 135 -26.26 -26.70 -56.16
CA ARG A 135 -27.15 -27.73 -55.65
C ARG A 135 -28.27 -28.12 -56.65
N ALA A 136 -28.63 -27.24 -57.52
CA ALA A 136 -29.69 -27.50 -58.51
C ALA A 136 -29.17 -28.37 -59.65
N ILE A 137 -29.12 -29.68 -59.43
CA ILE A 137 -28.70 -30.67 -60.38
C ILE A 137 -29.91 -31.01 -61.24
N GLY A 138 -29.98 -30.52 -62.43
CA GLY A 138 -31.06 -30.72 -63.35
C GLY A 138 -31.65 -29.38 -63.78
N GLY A 139 -31.51 -29.07 -65.07
CA GLY A 139 -32.22 -27.93 -65.66
C GLY A 139 -33.71 -28.12 -65.53
N LYS A 140 -34.50 -27.05 -65.64
CA LYS A 140 -35.95 -27.03 -65.45
C LYS A 140 -36.77 -28.05 -66.26
N ASN A 141 -36.12 -28.79 -67.18
CA ASN A 141 -36.75 -29.69 -68.14
C ASN A 141 -36.00 -31.03 -68.37
N GLN A 142 -35.13 -31.51 -67.50
CA GLN A 142 -34.45 -32.81 -67.65
C GLN A 142 -34.82 -33.77 -66.54
N GLU A 143 -35.27 -35.02 -66.93
CA GLU A 143 -35.45 -36.13 -65.98
C GLU A 143 -34.11 -36.55 -65.41
N VAL A 144 -33.92 -36.42 -64.10
CA VAL A 144 -32.69 -36.88 -63.40
C VAL A 144 -32.83 -38.36 -63.06
N SER A 145 -31.97 -39.22 -63.63
CA SER A 145 -31.93 -40.64 -63.29
C SER A 145 -31.66 -40.84 -61.80
N LEU A 146 -32.32 -41.80 -61.15
CA LEU A 146 -32.17 -42.14 -59.73
C LEU A 146 -30.70 -42.46 -59.38
N ASN A 147 -29.93 -43.05 -60.29
CA ASN A 147 -28.52 -43.34 -60.07
C ASN A 147 -27.67 -42.10 -60.04
N ASN A 148 -27.87 -41.16 -60.96
CA ASN A 148 -27.15 -39.88 -60.99
C ASN A 148 -27.47 -39.07 -59.70
N LEU A 149 -28.72 -39.11 -59.25
CA LEU A 149 -29.09 -38.43 -58.02
C LEU A 149 -28.39 -39.04 -56.79
N LYS A 150 -28.29 -40.37 -56.71
CA LYS A 150 -27.58 -41.07 -55.63
C LYS A 150 -26.07 -40.76 -55.65
N GLU A 151 -25.43 -40.83 -56.79
CA GLU A 151 -23.99 -40.57 -56.95
C GLU A 151 -23.65 -39.12 -56.59
N THR A 152 -24.46 -38.20 -57.08
CA THR A 152 -24.26 -36.77 -56.76
C THR A 152 -24.50 -36.47 -55.28
N SER A 153 -25.56 -37.09 -54.67
CA SER A 153 -25.82 -36.92 -53.24
C SER A 153 -24.70 -37.48 -52.37
N ASN A 154 -24.08 -38.60 -52.76
CA ASN A 154 -22.95 -39.18 -52.05
C ASN A 154 -21.72 -38.30 -52.19
N PHE A 155 -21.37 -37.88 -53.41
CA PHE A 155 -20.25 -36.95 -53.66
C PHE A 155 -20.41 -35.67 -52.86
N TYR A 156 -21.59 -35.09 -52.88
CA TYR A 156 -21.89 -33.84 -52.15
C TYR A 156 -21.74 -34.04 -50.63
N ARG A 157 -22.24 -35.16 -50.08
CA ARG A 157 -22.13 -35.49 -48.66
C ARG A 157 -20.65 -35.65 -48.25
N GLU A 158 -19.88 -36.42 -49.00
CA GLU A 158 -18.47 -36.68 -48.71
C GLU A 158 -17.63 -35.41 -48.81
N ARG A 159 -17.88 -34.61 -49.87
CA ARG A 159 -17.13 -33.36 -50.07
C ARG A 159 -17.42 -32.33 -48.99
N ILE A 160 -18.70 -32.14 -48.61
CA ILE A 160 -19.06 -31.26 -47.53
C ILE A 160 -18.48 -31.71 -46.20
N ALA A 161 -18.53 -33.03 -45.90
CA ALA A 161 -17.93 -33.56 -44.68
C ALA A 161 -16.43 -33.25 -44.62
N THR A 162 -15.73 -33.49 -45.72
CA THR A 162 -14.29 -33.21 -45.84
C THR A 162 -13.97 -31.74 -45.64
N LEU A 163 -14.74 -30.83 -46.27
CA LEU A 163 -14.55 -29.39 -46.16
C LEU A 163 -14.83 -28.88 -44.73
N LYS A 164 -15.89 -29.40 -44.09
CA LYS A 164 -16.21 -29.07 -42.70
C LYS A 164 -15.15 -29.53 -41.72
N MET A 165 -14.58 -30.71 -41.92
CA MET A 165 -13.46 -31.17 -41.10
C MET A 165 -12.23 -30.28 -41.28
N LYS A 166 -11.93 -29.90 -42.52
CA LYS A 166 -10.81 -29.02 -42.85
C LYS A 166 -11.01 -27.60 -42.29
N GLU A 167 -12.21 -27.05 -42.39
CA GLU A 167 -12.59 -25.77 -41.76
C GLU A 167 -12.34 -25.79 -40.24
N LEU A 168 -12.74 -26.88 -39.57
CA LEU A 168 -12.59 -27.08 -38.14
C LEU A 168 -11.11 -27.15 -37.74
N GLU A 169 -10.30 -27.85 -38.51
CA GLU A 169 -8.84 -27.95 -38.28
C GLU A 169 -8.16 -26.59 -38.44
N ILE A 170 -8.49 -25.84 -39.51
CA ILE A 170 -7.92 -24.53 -39.78
C ILE A 170 -8.34 -23.53 -38.67
N ASN A 171 -9.62 -23.51 -38.26
CA ASN A 171 -10.07 -22.65 -37.17
C ASN A 171 -9.32 -22.95 -35.88
N LYS A 172 -9.12 -24.22 -35.53
CA LYS A 172 -8.33 -24.63 -34.35
C LYS A 172 -6.88 -24.14 -34.44
N SER A 173 -6.29 -24.19 -35.63
CA SER A 173 -4.94 -23.66 -35.89
C SER A 173 -4.90 -22.14 -35.69
N ILE A 174 -5.88 -21.43 -36.24
CA ILE A 174 -6.02 -19.97 -36.07
C ILE A 174 -6.13 -19.59 -34.59
N ASP A 175 -7.00 -20.29 -33.81
CA ASP A 175 -7.18 -20.01 -32.39
C ASP A 175 -5.89 -20.20 -31.59
N ASN A 176 -5.14 -21.27 -31.88
CA ASN A 176 -3.85 -21.55 -31.26
C ASN A 176 -2.82 -20.45 -31.56
N LEU A 177 -2.71 -20.03 -32.83
CA LEU A 177 -1.80 -18.98 -33.25
C LEU A 177 -2.17 -17.62 -32.66
N GLN A 178 -3.46 -17.32 -32.54
CA GLN A 178 -3.94 -16.09 -31.87
C GLN A 178 -3.59 -16.08 -30.38
N ALA A 179 -3.75 -17.20 -29.68
CA ALA A 179 -3.36 -17.34 -28.28
C ALA A 179 -1.84 -17.17 -28.09
N GLU A 180 -1.02 -17.73 -29.01
CA GLU A 180 0.43 -17.56 -28.99
C GLU A 180 0.84 -16.11 -29.26
N LYS A 181 0.22 -15.46 -30.24
CA LYS A 181 0.40 -14.02 -30.51
C LYS A 181 0.10 -13.16 -29.29
N ALA A 182 -1.03 -13.41 -28.63
CA ALA A 182 -1.42 -12.66 -27.42
C ALA A 182 -0.40 -12.81 -26.28
N LYS A 183 0.18 -14.02 -26.09
CA LYS A 183 1.26 -14.25 -25.12
C LYS A 183 2.50 -13.43 -25.45
N LEU A 184 2.92 -13.39 -26.71
CA LEU A 184 4.07 -12.61 -27.14
C LEU A 184 3.83 -11.09 -26.99
N GLU A 185 2.64 -10.62 -27.32
CA GLU A 185 2.26 -9.21 -27.16
C GLU A 185 2.30 -8.79 -25.70
N ASN A 186 1.83 -9.65 -24.77
CA ASN A 186 1.93 -9.39 -23.34
C ASN A 186 3.39 -9.36 -22.87
N GLN A 187 4.25 -10.27 -23.35
CA GLN A 187 5.68 -10.27 -23.04
C GLN A 187 6.38 -9.01 -23.55
N ILE A 188 6.12 -8.62 -24.80
CA ILE A 188 6.67 -7.39 -25.38
C ILE A 188 6.21 -6.18 -24.59
N ARG A 189 4.93 -6.12 -24.20
CA ARG A 189 4.39 -5.01 -23.39
C ARG A 189 5.08 -4.94 -22.04
N GLN A 190 5.23 -6.06 -21.32
CA GLN A 190 5.93 -6.08 -20.04
C GLN A 190 7.37 -5.57 -20.13
N ILE A 191 8.11 -5.98 -21.15
CA ILE A 191 9.50 -5.53 -21.35
C ILE A 191 9.57 -4.07 -21.82
N SER A 192 8.63 -3.63 -22.67
CA SER A 192 8.61 -2.28 -23.22
C SER A 192 8.11 -1.21 -22.25
N THR A 193 7.24 -1.58 -21.29
CA THR A 193 6.77 -0.67 -20.24
C THR A 193 7.78 -0.47 -19.12
N THR A 194 8.79 -1.35 -19.01
CA THR A 194 9.91 -1.12 -18.10
C THR A 194 10.76 0.00 -18.67
N PRO A 195 10.89 1.17 -17.99
CA PRO A 195 11.72 2.26 -18.47
C PRO A 195 13.13 1.73 -18.75
N LYS A 196 13.71 2.12 -19.89
CA LYS A 196 15.11 1.80 -20.24
C LYS A 196 16.03 2.54 -19.27
N GLN A 197 16.22 1.99 -18.08
CA GLN A 197 17.07 2.56 -17.05
C GLN A 197 18.50 2.03 -17.27
N PRO A 198 19.52 2.92 -17.19
CA PRO A 198 20.90 2.49 -17.18
C PRO A 198 21.16 1.63 -15.93
N THR A 199 22.16 0.78 -15.95
CA THR A 199 22.67 0.14 -14.73
C THR A 199 23.79 0.99 -14.13
N SER A 200 23.98 0.92 -12.81
CA SER A 200 25.13 1.55 -12.16
C SER A 200 26.34 0.63 -12.20
N GLU A 201 27.51 1.24 -12.30
CA GLU A 201 28.80 0.58 -12.19
C GLU A 201 29.68 1.29 -11.15
N VAL A 202 30.39 0.51 -10.36
CA VAL A 202 31.38 1.03 -9.41
C VAL A 202 32.75 0.56 -9.82
N LEU A 203 33.63 1.52 -10.06
CA LEU A 203 35.03 1.28 -10.43
C LEU A 203 35.91 1.48 -9.20
N VAL A 204 36.54 0.38 -8.77
CA VAL A 204 37.45 0.37 -7.62
C VAL A 204 38.88 0.19 -8.14
N LYS A 205 39.71 1.23 -8.04
CA LYS A 205 41.13 1.15 -8.37
C LYS A 205 41.89 0.65 -7.16
N VAL A 206 42.65 -0.42 -7.36
CA VAL A 206 43.44 -1.06 -6.30
C VAL A 206 44.89 -1.22 -6.72
N ASP A 207 45.78 -1.31 -5.72
CA ASP A 207 47.20 -1.61 -5.92
C ASP A 207 47.60 -2.77 -5.01
N ALA A 208 48.07 -3.87 -5.60
CA ALA A 208 48.46 -5.08 -4.90
C ALA A 208 50.00 -5.29 -5.05
N LYS A 209 50.69 -5.54 -3.96
CA LYS A 209 52.15 -5.79 -3.99
C LYS A 209 52.50 -7.22 -4.46
N SER A 210 51.62 -8.18 -4.27
CA SER A 210 51.77 -9.58 -4.63
C SER A 210 50.44 -10.14 -5.16
N PRO A 211 50.42 -11.28 -5.89
CA PRO A 211 49.16 -11.93 -6.27
C PRO A 211 48.41 -12.27 -5.01
N ILE A 212 47.12 -11.87 -4.95
CA ILE A 212 46.30 -12.08 -3.78
C ILE A 212 44.87 -12.39 -4.19
N ARG A 213 44.27 -13.38 -3.53
CA ARG A 213 42.84 -13.59 -3.53
C ARG A 213 42.23 -12.91 -2.31
N CYS A 214 41.41 -11.90 -2.53
CA CYS A 214 40.81 -11.13 -1.47
C CYS A 214 39.29 -11.13 -1.57
N GLU A 215 38.63 -11.07 -0.43
CA GLU A 215 37.20 -10.82 -0.37
C GLU A 215 36.92 -9.33 -0.39
N MET A 216 36.18 -8.89 -1.38
CA MET A 216 35.71 -7.52 -1.53
C MET A 216 34.30 -7.42 -1.03
N GLU A 217 34.02 -6.47 -0.14
CA GLU A 217 32.71 -6.08 0.31
C GLU A 217 32.38 -4.69 -0.24
N LEU A 218 31.34 -4.61 -1.08
CA LEU A 218 30.80 -3.37 -1.61
C LEU A 218 29.47 -3.10 -0.93
N SER A 219 29.34 -1.97 -0.23
CA SER A 219 28.09 -1.52 0.37
C SER A 219 27.68 -0.16 -0.17
N TYR A 220 26.38 0.04 -0.35
CA TYR A 220 25.80 1.29 -0.82
C TYR A 220 24.32 1.39 -0.43
N TYR A 221 23.82 2.61 -0.40
CA TYR A 221 22.40 2.90 -0.20
C TYR A 221 21.67 2.93 -1.55
N VAL A 222 20.46 2.39 -1.57
CA VAL A 222 19.56 2.43 -2.73
C VAL A 222 18.24 3.07 -2.35
N ASN A 223 17.74 3.93 -3.22
CA ASN A 223 16.37 4.44 -3.15
C ASN A 223 15.38 3.41 -3.74
N ASN A 224 14.10 3.73 -3.73
CA ASN A 224 13.02 2.87 -4.23
C ASN A 224 12.89 1.51 -3.53
N ALA A 225 13.26 1.48 -2.27
CA ALA A 225 13.00 0.39 -1.34
C ALA A 225 12.56 0.99 -0.01
N GLY A 226 11.94 0.18 0.83
CA GLY A 226 11.55 0.61 2.16
C GLY A 226 10.68 -0.42 2.85
N TRP A 227 10.36 -0.18 4.11
CA TRP A 227 9.39 -0.97 4.84
C TRP A 227 8.52 -0.08 5.72
N PHE A 228 7.35 -0.57 6.05
CA PHE A 228 6.45 0.07 7.00
C PHE A 228 5.79 -0.97 7.90
N PRO A 229 5.52 -0.61 9.17
CA PRO A 229 4.87 -1.50 10.10
C PRO A 229 3.38 -1.65 9.81
N SER A 230 2.83 -2.81 10.15
CA SER A 230 1.40 -3.03 10.27
C SER A 230 1.11 -4.01 11.38
N TYR A 231 -0.11 -4.01 11.87
CA TYR A 231 -0.49 -4.77 13.04
C TYR A 231 -1.78 -5.56 12.78
N ASP A 232 -1.84 -6.78 13.29
CA ASP A 232 -3.11 -7.45 13.54
C ASP A 232 -3.36 -7.45 15.04
N ILE A 233 -4.45 -6.83 15.47
CA ILE A 233 -4.83 -6.75 16.87
C ILE A 233 -6.07 -7.61 17.07
N ARG A 234 -5.94 -8.63 17.93
CA ARG A 234 -6.97 -9.63 18.18
C ARG A 234 -7.37 -9.63 19.63
N ALA A 235 -8.62 -9.29 19.92
CA ALA A 235 -9.23 -9.48 21.22
C ALA A 235 -10.24 -10.64 21.14
N LYS A 236 -9.98 -11.71 21.90
CA LYS A 236 -10.87 -12.90 21.93
C LYS A 236 -12.10 -12.63 22.78
N SER A 237 -11.92 -11.95 23.89
CA SER A 237 -12.97 -11.48 24.79
C SER A 237 -12.51 -10.22 25.50
N ILE A 238 -13.38 -9.64 26.34
CA ILE A 238 -13.02 -8.51 27.21
C ILE A 238 -12.31 -8.96 28.50
N GLU A 239 -12.12 -10.26 28.71
CA GLU A 239 -11.47 -10.84 29.87
C GLU A 239 -10.06 -11.37 29.54
N ASP A 240 -9.76 -11.56 28.26
CA ASP A 240 -8.50 -12.09 27.79
C ASP A 240 -7.54 -10.96 27.37
N PRO A 241 -6.21 -11.18 27.47
CA PRO A 241 -5.22 -10.28 26.92
C PRO A 241 -5.43 -10.08 25.40
N ILE A 242 -5.07 -8.91 24.90
CA ILE A 242 -5.05 -8.62 23.47
C ILE A 242 -3.80 -9.23 22.85
N GLU A 243 -3.97 -9.97 21.77
CA GLU A 243 -2.88 -10.46 20.94
C GLU A 243 -2.58 -9.43 19.86
N LEU A 244 -1.39 -8.83 19.89
CA LEU A 244 -0.88 -7.90 18.90
C LEU A 244 0.20 -8.60 18.07
N THR A 245 -0.07 -8.84 16.78
CA THR A 245 0.91 -9.37 15.83
C THR A 245 1.53 -8.21 15.06
N TYR A 246 2.82 -7.98 15.27
CA TYR A 246 3.62 -6.94 14.61
C TYR A 246 4.15 -7.48 13.28
N LYS A 247 3.89 -6.77 12.19
CA LYS A 247 4.26 -7.15 10.82
C LYS A 247 5.05 -6.05 10.14
N ALA A 248 6.00 -6.44 9.31
CA ALA A 248 6.70 -5.55 8.41
C ALA A 248 6.24 -5.78 6.97
N ASN A 249 5.89 -4.72 6.28
CA ASN A 249 5.59 -4.73 4.86
C ASN A 249 6.76 -4.13 4.11
N ILE A 250 7.50 -4.98 3.40
CA ILE A 250 8.72 -4.62 2.70
C ILE A 250 8.40 -4.48 1.23
N HIS A 251 8.82 -3.40 0.62
CA HIS A 251 8.69 -3.16 -0.82
C HIS A 251 10.03 -2.75 -1.41
N GLN A 252 10.27 -3.12 -2.65
CA GLN A 252 11.43 -2.66 -3.39
C GLN A 252 11.17 -2.64 -4.89
N ASN A 253 11.72 -1.65 -5.56
CA ASN A 253 11.74 -1.47 -7.01
C ASN A 253 13.10 -0.90 -7.43
N THR A 254 14.15 -1.59 -6.99
CA THR A 254 15.54 -1.18 -7.24
C THR A 254 16.07 -1.64 -8.60
N LEU A 255 15.21 -2.30 -9.39
CA LEU A 255 15.53 -2.98 -10.66
C LEU A 255 16.54 -4.13 -10.50
N GLU A 256 16.66 -4.63 -9.29
CA GLU A 256 17.50 -5.77 -8.97
C GLU A 256 16.81 -6.64 -7.92
N ASP A 257 16.67 -7.96 -8.19
CA ASP A 257 16.09 -8.90 -7.24
C ASP A 257 17.05 -9.17 -6.08
N TRP A 258 16.54 -9.14 -4.86
CA TRP A 258 17.28 -9.56 -3.68
C TRP A 258 17.01 -11.04 -3.44
N LYS A 259 17.95 -11.91 -3.88
CA LYS A 259 17.79 -13.36 -3.83
C LYS A 259 18.53 -13.96 -2.65
N ASN A 260 17.80 -14.63 -1.76
CA ASN A 260 18.38 -15.35 -0.61
C ASN A 260 19.30 -14.47 0.25
N VAL A 261 18.86 -13.23 0.54
CA VAL A 261 19.62 -12.24 1.29
C VAL A 261 19.35 -12.34 2.79
N LYS A 262 20.36 -12.00 3.61
CA LYS A 262 20.17 -11.74 5.03
C LYS A 262 19.49 -10.38 5.18
N LEU A 263 18.27 -10.39 5.72
CA LEU A 263 17.44 -9.21 5.77
C LEU A 263 17.43 -8.64 7.19
N LYS A 264 17.67 -7.32 7.29
CA LYS A 264 17.48 -6.54 8.51
C LYS A 264 16.50 -5.40 8.22
N LEU A 265 15.63 -5.11 9.16
CA LEU A 265 14.73 -3.96 9.10
C LEU A 265 15.18 -2.96 10.16
N SER A 266 15.26 -1.70 9.81
CA SER A 266 15.67 -0.65 10.75
C SER A 266 14.62 0.46 10.80
N SER A 267 14.31 0.93 12.00
CA SER A 267 13.39 2.06 12.21
C SER A 267 13.99 3.41 11.84
N THR A 268 15.30 3.46 11.52
CA THR A 268 15.97 4.71 11.11
C THR A 268 15.54 5.17 9.72
N ASN A 269 15.68 6.47 9.50
CA ASN A 269 15.56 7.08 8.18
C ASN A 269 16.86 7.84 7.86
N PRO A 270 17.81 7.24 7.12
CA PRO A 270 19.10 7.85 6.80
C PRO A 270 18.99 9.17 6.00
N ASN A 271 17.85 9.42 5.37
CA ASN A 271 17.61 10.63 4.59
C ASN A 271 17.15 11.83 5.44
N GLN A 272 16.90 11.65 6.73
CA GLN A 272 16.65 12.76 7.65
C GLN A 272 17.96 13.40 8.06
N GLY A 273 18.04 14.74 7.94
CA GLY A 273 19.23 15.48 8.36
C GLY A 273 19.50 15.31 9.86
N ASN A 274 20.72 14.89 10.19
CA ASN A 274 21.15 14.63 11.57
C ASN A 274 21.73 15.88 12.26
N VAL A 275 21.43 17.09 11.77
CA VAL A 275 21.88 18.33 12.37
C VAL A 275 20.89 18.77 13.45
N ALA A 276 21.34 18.78 14.69
CA ALA A 276 20.53 19.29 15.80
C ALA A 276 20.18 20.78 15.57
N PRO A 277 18.89 21.14 15.67
CA PRO A 277 18.46 22.52 15.47
C PRO A 277 19.03 23.42 16.58
N GLN A 278 19.48 24.61 16.21
CA GLN A 278 19.95 25.62 17.16
C GLN A 278 18.92 26.74 17.28
N LEU A 279 18.58 27.08 18.52
CA LEU A 279 17.68 28.18 18.81
C LEU A 279 18.42 29.50 18.61
N GLN A 280 17.88 30.38 17.76
CA GLN A 280 18.39 31.74 17.62
C GLN A 280 17.73 32.66 18.63
N THR A 281 18.50 33.69 19.11
CA THR A 281 17.95 34.68 20.07
C THR A 281 16.83 35.48 19.41
N TYR A 282 15.66 35.48 20.05
CA TYR A 282 14.53 36.28 19.64
C TYR A 282 14.57 37.63 20.37
N PHE A 283 14.82 38.72 19.61
CA PHE A 283 14.78 40.06 20.14
C PHE A 283 13.39 40.66 19.99
N LEU A 284 12.69 40.88 21.11
CA LEU A 284 11.36 41.47 21.12
C LEU A 284 11.43 43.01 21.09
N ASN A 285 10.73 43.62 20.12
CA ASN A 285 10.51 45.08 20.05
C ASN A 285 9.11 45.33 19.47
N TYR A 286 8.55 46.55 19.63
CA TYR A 286 7.19 46.89 19.16
C TYR A 286 6.93 46.68 17.66
N SER A 287 7.98 46.66 16.82
CA SER A 287 7.90 46.46 15.37
C SER A 287 8.48 45.12 14.89
N THR A 288 8.91 44.24 15.79
CA THR A 288 9.46 42.93 15.41
C THR A 288 8.37 41.90 15.34
N THR A 289 8.31 41.16 14.22
CA THR A 289 7.48 39.96 14.13
C THR A 289 8.20 38.77 14.76
N PRO A 290 7.50 37.83 15.41
CA PRO A 290 8.11 36.60 15.92
C PRO A 290 8.93 35.87 14.81
N PRO A 291 10.11 35.32 15.14
CA PRO A 291 10.87 34.54 14.18
C PRO A 291 10.01 33.36 13.71
N ARG A 292 9.84 33.25 12.42
CA ARG A 292 9.22 32.07 11.82
C ARG A 292 10.33 31.03 11.66
N TYR A 293 10.35 30.06 12.55
CA TYR A 293 11.18 28.89 12.32
C TYR A 293 10.52 28.11 11.17
N ASN A 294 11.18 28.06 10.02
CA ASN A 294 10.81 27.09 8.99
C ASN A 294 11.05 25.71 9.60
N VAL A 295 10.04 25.18 10.23
CA VAL A 295 9.96 23.74 10.42
C VAL A 295 9.88 23.22 9.00
N THR A 296 10.93 22.63 8.52
CA THR A 296 10.88 21.72 7.37
C THR A 296 9.99 20.57 7.84
N SER A 297 8.70 20.84 7.93
CA SER A 297 7.74 19.80 8.26
C SER A 297 7.69 18.91 7.03
N ASN A 298 8.24 17.72 7.14
CA ASN A 298 7.94 16.63 6.23
C ASN A 298 6.47 16.22 6.37
N GLN A 299 5.59 17.19 6.55
CA GLN A 299 4.17 17.01 6.80
C GLN A 299 3.39 17.99 5.95
N VAL A 300 2.39 17.48 5.27
CA VAL A 300 1.38 18.28 4.58
C VAL A 300 0.07 18.14 5.33
N SER A 301 -0.61 19.26 5.53
CA SER A 301 -1.94 19.31 6.12
C SER A 301 -2.84 20.22 5.30
N GLY A 302 -4.16 20.09 5.47
CA GLY A 302 -5.12 20.92 4.77
C GLY A 302 -6.53 20.38 4.91
N ARG A 303 -7.41 20.77 3.99
CA ARG A 303 -8.80 20.31 3.95
C ARG A 303 -9.14 19.77 2.57
N ILE A 304 -9.97 18.75 2.56
CA ILE A 304 -10.60 18.23 1.34
C ILE A 304 -12.00 18.83 1.27
N ILE A 305 -12.29 19.50 0.17
CA ILE A 305 -13.47 20.35 0.00
C ILE A 305 -14.13 19.98 -1.34
N ASP A 306 -15.45 19.95 -1.36
CA ASP A 306 -16.22 19.85 -2.60
C ASP A 306 -16.07 21.15 -3.41
N ALA A 307 -15.69 21.03 -4.68
CA ALA A 307 -15.43 22.19 -5.54
C ALA A 307 -16.71 22.97 -5.95
N GLU A 308 -17.89 22.36 -5.84
CA GLU A 308 -19.18 22.95 -6.22
C GLU A 308 -19.94 23.51 -5.00
N THR A 309 -20.02 22.71 -3.94
CA THR A 309 -20.79 23.08 -2.74
C THR A 309 -19.95 23.84 -1.69
N ASN A 310 -18.62 23.78 -1.82
CA ASN A 310 -17.65 24.30 -0.84
C ASN A 310 -17.77 23.66 0.56
N GLU A 311 -18.39 22.49 0.63
CA GLU A 311 -18.52 21.70 1.85
C GLU A 311 -17.31 20.81 2.07
N ALA A 312 -17.04 20.47 3.33
CA ALA A 312 -15.96 19.56 3.70
C ALA A 312 -16.31 18.13 3.27
N ILE A 313 -15.35 17.39 2.72
CA ILE A 313 -15.51 15.97 2.35
C ILE A 313 -14.83 15.11 3.42
N PRO A 314 -15.58 14.46 4.32
CA PRO A 314 -15.03 13.53 5.30
C PRO A 314 -14.74 12.17 4.67
N GLY A 315 -13.68 11.49 5.16
CA GLY A 315 -13.32 10.13 4.73
C GLY A 315 -12.68 10.05 3.34
N ALA A 316 -12.31 11.16 2.73
CA ALA A 316 -11.53 11.15 1.49
C ALA A 316 -10.15 10.52 1.74
N SER A 317 -9.71 9.67 0.82
CA SER A 317 -8.40 9.02 0.89
C SER A 317 -7.33 9.92 0.29
N ILE A 318 -6.26 10.18 1.04
CA ILE A 318 -5.09 10.95 0.63
C ILE A 318 -3.87 10.03 0.72
N ILE A 319 -3.30 9.64 -0.43
CA ILE A 319 -2.20 8.69 -0.52
C ILE A 319 -1.04 9.34 -1.26
N ILE A 320 0.18 9.12 -0.81
CA ILE A 320 1.37 9.49 -1.59
C ILE A 320 1.42 8.58 -2.81
N LYS A 321 1.34 9.18 -4.00
CA LYS A 321 1.32 8.45 -5.27
C LYS A 321 2.51 7.49 -5.40
N GLY A 322 2.21 6.22 -5.70
CA GLY A 322 3.23 5.17 -5.79
C GLY A 322 3.70 4.62 -4.45
N SER A 323 3.03 4.97 -3.33
CA SER A 323 3.29 4.42 -2.02
C SER A 323 2.00 3.95 -1.34
N THR A 324 2.13 3.29 -0.20
CA THR A 324 1.01 2.92 0.67
C THR A 324 0.83 3.89 1.83
N ILE A 325 1.67 4.95 1.88
CA ILE A 325 1.59 5.98 2.92
C ILE A 325 0.43 6.90 2.58
N GLY A 326 -0.56 6.95 3.47
CA GLY A 326 -1.75 7.76 3.27
C GLY A 326 -2.47 8.06 4.57
N THR A 327 -3.46 8.91 4.47
CA THR A 327 -4.38 9.28 5.55
C THR A 327 -5.78 9.44 4.97
N SER A 328 -6.77 9.63 5.82
CA SER A 328 -8.12 10.03 5.42
C SER A 328 -8.49 11.36 6.06
N SER A 329 -9.35 12.13 5.38
CA SER A 329 -9.88 13.36 5.95
C SER A 329 -10.86 13.07 7.09
N ASP A 330 -10.82 13.93 8.14
CA ASP A 330 -11.72 13.87 9.28
C ASP A 330 -13.13 14.41 8.95
N VAL A 331 -14.00 14.50 9.96
CA VAL A 331 -15.38 15.00 9.82
C VAL A 331 -15.48 16.44 9.32
N ASN A 332 -14.42 17.23 9.48
CA ASN A 332 -14.30 18.60 8.99
C ASN A 332 -13.55 18.69 7.65
N GLY A 333 -13.28 17.54 7.02
CA GLY A 333 -12.48 17.43 5.82
C GLY A 333 -10.98 17.66 6.05
N ALA A 334 -10.53 17.86 7.28
CA ALA A 334 -9.13 18.13 7.57
C ALA A 334 -8.28 16.85 7.46
N TYR A 335 -7.08 16.98 6.94
CA TYR A 335 -6.10 15.90 6.85
C TYR A 335 -4.72 16.36 7.26
N SER A 336 -3.91 15.41 7.68
CA SER A 336 -2.50 15.60 7.97
C SER A 336 -1.74 14.34 7.58
N LEU A 337 -0.66 14.48 6.82
CA LEU A 337 0.12 13.37 6.27
C LEU A 337 1.60 13.67 6.37
N SER A 338 2.36 12.74 6.97
CA SER A 338 3.82 12.81 6.99
C SER A 338 4.39 12.40 5.63
N LEU A 339 5.32 13.19 5.12
CA LEU A 339 5.92 13.00 3.81
C LEU A 339 7.33 12.40 3.96
N PRO A 340 7.69 11.37 3.19
CA PRO A 340 9.03 10.80 3.22
C PRO A 340 10.08 11.75 2.61
N ASN A 341 9.66 12.67 1.75
CA ASN A 341 10.50 13.71 1.17
C ASN A 341 9.67 14.92 0.70
N ASN A 342 10.32 16.05 0.41
CA ASN A 342 9.65 17.30 0.01
C ASN A 342 9.12 17.30 -1.45
N SER A 343 9.26 16.22 -2.22
CA SER A 343 8.85 16.13 -3.63
C SER A 343 7.83 15.04 -3.86
N CYS A 344 6.83 14.92 -3.01
CA CYS A 344 5.78 13.92 -3.15
C CYS A 344 4.61 14.43 -4.01
N GLU A 345 3.98 13.52 -4.73
CA GLU A 345 2.65 13.73 -5.33
C GLU A 345 1.61 13.03 -4.45
N LEU A 346 0.55 13.75 -4.11
CA LEU A 346 -0.60 13.17 -3.40
C LEU A 346 -1.65 12.74 -4.41
N GLN A 347 -2.15 11.55 -4.27
CA GLN A 347 -3.36 11.09 -4.93
C GLN A 347 -4.51 11.19 -3.94
N VAL A 348 -5.49 12.04 -4.24
CA VAL A 348 -6.67 12.27 -3.42
C VAL A 348 -7.87 11.70 -4.13
N SER A 349 -8.67 10.87 -3.46
CA SER A 349 -9.86 10.23 -4.03
C SER A 349 -10.97 10.08 -3.00
N PHE A 350 -12.22 10.17 -3.48
CA PHE A 350 -13.42 9.91 -2.70
C PHE A 350 -14.50 9.30 -3.61
N ILE A 351 -15.40 8.50 -3.04
CA ILE A 351 -16.49 7.85 -3.81
C ILE A 351 -17.42 8.94 -4.37
N GLY A 352 -17.66 8.90 -5.68
CA GLY A 352 -18.49 9.89 -6.37
C GLY A 352 -17.74 11.16 -6.83
N TYR A 353 -16.42 11.19 -6.71
CA TYR A 353 -15.58 12.30 -7.11
C TYR A 353 -14.45 11.86 -8.04
N LEU A 354 -14.04 12.74 -8.95
CA LEU A 354 -12.89 12.52 -9.81
C LEU A 354 -11.60 12.54 -8.98
N PRO A 355 -10.76 11.49 -9.04
CA PRO A 355 -9.50 11.48 -8.31
C PRO A 355 -8.55 12.55 -8.86
N GLN A 356 -7.81 13.21 -7.96
CA GLN A 356 -6.81 14.22 -8.31
C GLN A 356 -5.42 13.77 -7.88
N VAL A 357 -4.42 14.11 -8.70
CA VAL A 357 -3.01 13.98 -8.37
C VAL A 357 -2.40 15.37 -8.27
N LEU A 358 -1.85 15.71 -7.10
CA LEU A 358 -1.34 17.03 -6.79
C LEU A 358 0.09 16.93 -6.26
N ARG A 359 0.97 17.76 -6.77
CA ARG A 359 2.33 17.87 -6.23
C ARG A 359 2.33 18.70 -4.96
N VAL A 360 2.98 18.20 -3.92
CA VAL A 360 3.13 18.96 -2.67
C VAL A 360 4.11 20.10 -2.90
N ASN A 361 3.62 21.32 -2.79
CA ASN A 361 4.39 22.55 -2.95
C ASN A 361 4.30 23.48 -1.72
N SER A 362 3.49 23.11 -0.73
CA SER A 362 3.30 23.84 0.52
C SER A 362 2.99 22.88 1.67
N PRO A 363 3.43 23.19 2.92
CA PRO A 363 3.05 22.44 4.10
C PRO A 363 1.54 22.48 4.42
N SER A 364 0.83 23.48 3.88
CA SER A 364 -0.63 23.58 4.00
C SER A 364 -1.25 23.63 2.61
N MET A 365 -2.13 22.65 2.30
CA MET A 365 -2.70 22.50 0.96
C MET A 365 -4.15 22.03 1.05
N ASN A 366 -5.09 22.90 0.68
CA ASN A 366 -6.48 22.51 0.51
C ASN A 366 -6.70 21.89 -0.87
N VAL A 367 -7.50 20.84 -0.91
CA VAL A 367 -7.80 20.08 -2.15
C VAL A 367 -9.28 20.18 -2.44
N TYR A 368 -9.62 20.59 -3.65
CA TYR A 368 -10.99 20.76 -4.12
C TYR A 368 -11.31 19.61 -5.09
N LEU A 369 -12.13 18.63 -4.66
CA LEU A 369 -12.56 17.53 -5.51
C LEU A 369 -13.82 17.91 -6.30
N ARG A 370 -13.89 17.47 -7.56
CA ARG A 370 -15.06 17.66 -8.42
C ARG A 370 -15.90 16.40 -8.44
N PRO A 371 -17.24 16.49 -8.33
CA PRO A 371 -18.12 15.35 -8.50
C PRO A 371 -17.92 14.65 -9.85
N ASP A 372 -17.95 13.31 -9.86
CA ASP A 372 -17.90 12.50 -11.07
C ASP A 372 -19.31 12.31 -11.62
N MET A 373 -19.74 13.22 -12.49
CA MET A 373 -21.07 13.21 -13.09
C MET A 373 -21.30 12.07 -14.10
N GLN A 374 -20.26 11.28 -14.46
CA GLN A 374 -20.38 10.20 -15.45
C GLN A 374 -20.74 8.84 -14.87
N LYS A 375 -20.85 8.68 -13.56
CA LYS A 375 -21.14 7.41 -12.89
C LYS A 375 -22.56 7.27 -12.33
N LEU A 376 -23.53 7.93 -12.89
CA LEU A 376 -24.95 7.71 -12.62
C LEU A 376 -25.63 6.82 -13.69
N ASP A 377 -24.89 5.99 -14.40
CA ASP A 377 -25.48 4.87 -15.12
C ASP A 377 -25.66 3.71 -14.13
N GLU A 378 -26.94 3.45 -13.91
CA GLU A 378 -27.54 2.39 -13.13
C GLU A 378 -26.80 1.07 -13.30
N VAL A 379 -26.10 0.59 -12.26
CA VAL A 379 -25.62 -0.78 -12.22
C VAL A 379 -26.85 -1.66 -12.06
N VAL A 380 -27.42 -2.08 -13.18
CA VAL A 380 -28.37 -3.19 -13.22
C VAL A 380 -27.59 -4.44 -12.77
N VAL A 381 -27.77 -4.81 -11.53
CA VAL A 381 -27.33 -6.11 -11.00
C VAL A 381 -28.23 -7.15 -11.66
N THR A 382 -27.80 -7.69 -12.79
CA THR A 382 -28.35 -8.92 -13.34
C THR A 382 -27.97 -10.04 -12.40
N ALA A 383 -28.87 -10.37 -11.49
CA ALA A 383 -28.81 -11.59 -10.73
C ALA A 383 -28.87 -12.76 -11.71
N TYR A 384 -27.75 -13.43 -11.92
CA TYR A 384 -27.74 -14.74 -12.56
C TYR A 384 -28.52 -15.71 -11.67
N GLY A 385 -29.79 -15.91 -12.02
CA GLY A 385 -30.63 -16.93 -11.44
C GLY A 385 -30.07 -18.30 -11.75
N ILE A 386 -29.60 -19.00 -10.73
CA ILE A 386 -29.34 -20.43 -10.78
C ILE A 386 -30.69 -21.11 -10.94
N LYS A 387 -31.01 -21.61 -12.13
CA LYS A 387 -32.12 -22.52 -12.35
C LYS A 387 -31.89 -23.78 -11.51
N ARG A 388 -32.73 -23.98 -10.50
CA ARG A 388 -32.92 -25.27 -9.87
C ARG A 388 -33.81 -26.09 -10.83
N GLU A 389 -33.23 -27.07 -11.47
CA GLU A 389 -34.01 -28.19 -12.02
C GLU A 389 -34.39 -29.11 -10.86
N SER A 390 -35.72 -29.22 -10.67
CA SER A 390 -36.33 -30.22 -9.83
C SER A 390 -36.39 -31.55 -10.63
N ALA A 391 -35.60 -32.53 -10.22
CA ALA A 391 -35.86 -33.93 -10.59
C ALA A 391 -36.22 -34.68 -9.32
N SER A 392 -37.50 -35.05 -9.25
CA SER A 392 -38.01 -36.09 -8.39
C SER A 392 -37.57 -37.44 -8.94
N GLU A 393 -36.99 -38.30 -8.12
CA GLU A 393 -37.30 -39.74 -8.15
C GLU A 393 -36.71 -40.44 -6.91
N GLU A 394 -37.57 -41.26 -6.35
CA GLU A 394 -37.37 -42.13 -5.19
C GLU A 394 -36.27 -43.17 -5.39
N GLY A 395 -35.54 -43.44 -4.32
CA GLY A 395 -34.59 -44.54 -4.28
C GLY A 395 -34.03 -44.80 -2.89
N ASN A 396 -34.80 -45.50 -2.11
CA ASN A 396 -34.51 -46.07 -0.81
C ASN A 396 -33.22 -46.92 -0.82
N ARG A 397 -32.20 -46.58 0.00
CA ARG A 397 -31.28 -47.57 0.60
C ARG A 397 -30.58 -47.01 1.86
N ARG A 398 -30.76 -47.78 2.92
CA ARG A 398 -30.09 -47.68 4.22
C ARG A 398 -28.55 -47.78 4.07
N GLY A 399 -27.84 -47.00 4.88
CA GLY A 399 -26.37 -47.17 5.02
C GLY A 399 -25.77 -46.18 6.02
N THR A 400 -25.66 -46.61 7.24
CA THR A 400 -24.66 -46.33 8.29
C THR A 400 -24.01 -44.94 8.36
N GLY A 401 -24.18 -44.34 9.55
CA GLY A 401 -23.60 -43.07 9.98
C GLY A 401 -22.08 -43.00 9.85
N GLY A 402 -21.65 -41.95 9.19
CA GLY A 402 -20.31 -41.42 9.23
C GLY A 402 -20.41 -39.94 9.53
N ALA A 403 -20.00 -39.58 10.74
CA ALA A 403 -19.92 -38.18 11.16
C ALA A 403 -18.96 -37.45 10.20
N SER A 404 -19.49 -36.55 9.38
CA SER A 404 -18.71 -35.64 8.59
C SER A 404 -17.99 -34.68 9.54
N LYS A 405 -16.66 -34.84 9.67
CA LYS A 405 -15.79 -33.87 10.32
C LYS A 405 -15.94 -32.54 9.58
N PRO A 406 -16.13 -31.42 10.29
CA PRO A 406 -16.13 -30.11 9.66
C PRO A 406 -14.79 -29.90 8.98
N LEU A 407 -14.83 -29.49 7.71
CA LEU A 407 -13.66 -29.05 6.96
C LEU A 407 -13.08 -27.84 7.67
N ARG A 408 -12.02 -28.05 8.46
CA ARG A 408 -11.22 -26.94 8.98
C ARG A 408 -10.48 -26.36 7.79
N ILE A 409 -10.95 -25.22 7.28
CA ILE A 409 -10.14 -24.32 6.48
C ILE A 409 -9.03 -23.87 7.43
N ARG A 410 -7.87 -24.49 7.32
CA ARG A 410 -6.64 -23.96 7.90
C ARG A 410 -6.44 -22.60 7.23
N GLY A 411 -6.78 -21.52 7.93
CA GLY A 411 -6.17 -20.25 7.68
C GLY A 411 -4.65 -20.50 7.71
N ALA A 412 -3.94 -20.02 6.69
CA ALA A 412 -2.50 -20.13 6.64
C ALA A 412 -1.95 -19.47 7.91
N SER A 413 -1.64 -20.29 8.91
CA SER A 413 -0.78 -19.88 10.00
C SER A 413 0.60 -19.75 9.35
N SER A 414 1.03 -18.53 9.03
CA SER A 414 2.43 -18.25 8.76
C SER A 414 3.22 -18.75 9.97
N LEU A 415 4.13 -19.68 9.75
CA LEU A 415 5.10 -20.04 10.77
C LEU A 415 5.88 -18.76 11.08
N ALA A 416 5.82 -18.31 12.33
CA ALA A 416 6.58 -17.16 12.78
C ALA A 416 8.05 -17.39 12.43
N ILE A 417 8.61 -16.51 11.61
CA ILE A 417 10.01 -16.57 11.22
C ILE A 417 10.79 -16.05 12.44
N PRO A 418 11.83 -16.76 12.93
CA PRO A 418 12.58 -16.29 14.08
C PRO A 418 13.27 -14.95 13.72
N VAL A 419 12.78 -13.89 14.35
CA VAL A 419 13.31 -12.52 14.28
C VAL A 419 14.02 -12.22 15.58
N ALA A 420 15.18 -11.58 15.53
CA ALA A 420 15.88 -11.06 16.70
C ALA A 420 15.75 -9.53 16.70
N GLN A 421 15.18 -8.97 17.75
CA GLN A 421 15.15 -7.53 17.97
C GLN A 421 16.45 -7.10 18.63
N VAL A 422 17.05 -6.05 18.07
CA VAL A 422 18.28 -5.43 18.59
C VAL A 422 17.98 -3.95 18.80
N GLU A 423 18.05 -3.52 20.06
CA GLU A 423 17.91 -2.12 20.43
C GLU A 423 19.27 -1.43 20.34
N ASN A 424 19.40 -0.44 19.47
CA ASN A 424 20.51 0.47 19.39
C ASN A 424 20.15 1.77 20.15
N GLN A 425 21.13 2.63 20.42
CA GLN A 425 20.89 3.89 21.15
C GLN A 425 19.87 4.83 20.49
N THR A 426 19.66 4.74 19.18
CA THR A 426 18.80 5.65 18.40
C THR A 426 17.83 4.92 17.46
N SER A 427 17.84 3.59 17.44
CA SER A 427 17.04 2.80 16.49
C SER A 427 16.75 1.41 17.02
N VAL A 428 15.66 0.85 16.52
CA VAL A 428 15.32 -0.55 16.69
C VAL A 428 15.60 -1.28 15.37
N GLU A 429 16.29 -2.39 15.44
CA GLU A 429 16.58 -3.25 14.31
C GLU A 429 15.93 -4.63 14.53
N PHE A 430 15.34 -5.17 13.48
CA PHE A 430 14.76 -6.50 13.45
C PHE A 430 15.57 -7.35 12.48
N GLU A 431 16.33 -8.31 13.00
CA GLU A 431 17.13 -9.23 12.18
C GLU A 431 16.32 -10.48 11.85
N ILE A 432 16.04 -10.69 10.56
CA ILE A 432 15.32 -11.87 10.06
C ILE A 432 16.35 -12.99 9.89
N LYS A 433 16.27 -14.03 10.72
CA LYS A 433 17.26 -15.13 10.76
C LYS A 433 17.25 -16.00 9.51
N THR A 434 16.12 -16.09 8.83
CA THR A 434 15.99 -16.89 7.61
C THR A 434 16.25 -16.02 6.40
N PRO A 435 17.14 -16.42 5.45
CA PRO A 435 17.36 -15.65 4.22
C PRO A 435 16.08 -15.47 3.42
N TYR A 436 15.91 -14.29 2.86
CA TYR A 436 14.68 -13.89 2.16
C TYR A 436 14.94 -13.55 0.70
N THR A 437 13.93 -13.76 -0.15
CA THR A 437 13.96 -13.35 -1.54
C THR A 437 12.86 -12.30 -1.76
N ILE A 438 13.25 -11.10 -2.21
CA ILE A 438 12.34 -10.00 -2.51
C ILE A 438 12.58 -9.58 -3.96
N SER A 439 11.55 -9.76 -4.79
CA SER A 439 11.59 -9.37 -6.20
C SER A 439 11.49 -7.86 -6.36
N SER A 440 12.09 -7.34 -7.43
CA SER A 440 12.00 -5.93 -7.79
C SER A 440 10.74 -5.64 -8.62
N ASP A 441 9.56 -5.79 -8.00
CA ASP A 441 8.27 -5.63 -8.65
C ASP A 441 7.33 -4.63 -7.95
N ASN A 442 7.86 -3.91 -6.97
CA ASN A 442 7.15 -2.94 -6.12
C ASN A 442 5.95 -3.54 -5.34
N LYS A 443 5.84 -4.86 -5.28
CA LYS A 443 4.84 -5.49 -4.44
C LYS A 443 5.32 -5.57 -3.01
N SER A 444 4.38 -5.39 -2.08
CA SER A 444 4.69 -5.51 -0.66
C SER A 444 4.79 -6.98 -0.27
N THR A 445 5.91 -7.33 0.36
CA THR A 445 6.12 -8.63 1.01
C THR A 445 5.93 -8.44 2.51
N THR A 446 4.92 -9.10 3.08
CA THR A 446 4.63 -9.01 4.51
C THR A 446 5.39 -10.09 5.28
N VAL A 447 6.12 -9.68 6.30
CA VAL A 447 6.86 -10.55 7.22
C VAL A 447 6.33 -10.31 8.62
N GLU A 448 6.02 -11.39 9.35
CA GLU A 448 5.67 -11.31 10.76
C GLU A 448 6.95 -11.14 11.59
N ILE A 449 7.00 -10.07 12.39
CA ILE A 449 8.13 -9.77 13.26
C ILE A 449 7.99 -10.54 14.57
N GLU A 450 6.90 -10.26 15.31
CA GLU A 450 6.65 -10.86 16.62
C GLU A 450 5.16 -10.73 17.00
N SER A 451 4.71 -11.57 17.92
CA SER A 451 3.38 -11.49 18.51
C SER A 451 3.47 -11.31 20.01
N TYR A 452 2.75 -10.33 20.53
CA TYR A 452 2.72 -9.96 21.93
C TYR A 452 1.33 -10.21 22.53
N ALA A 453 1.27 -10.71 23.73
CA ALA A 453 0.08 -10.72 24.56
C ALA A 453 0.14 -9.51 25.51
N MET A 454 -0.82 -8.60 25.40
CA MET A 454 -0.86 -7.34 26.14
C MET A 454 -2.10 -7.28 27.02
N ASP A 455 -1.94 -6.93 28.26
CA ASP A 455 -3.07 -6.68 29.15
C ASP A 455 -3.78 -5.38 28.74
N ALA A 456 -5.10 -5.41 28.68
CA ALA A 456 -5.91 -4.27 28.31
C ALA A 456 -7.11 -4.10 29.23
N GLY A 457 -7.39 -2.87 29.60
CA GLY A 457 -8.65 -2.48 30.22
C GLY A 457 -9.70 -2.20 29.16
N PHE A 458 -10.93 -2.69 29.35
CA PHE A 458 -12.00 -2.48 28.38
C PHE A 458 -13.05 -1.53 28.94
N GLU A 459 -13.47 -0.55 28.12
CA GLU A 459 -14.54 0.39 28.45
C GLU A 459 -15.35 0.76 27.22
N TYR A 460 -16.57 1.15 27.42
CA TYR A 460 -17.45 1.67 26.35
C TYR A 460 -17.36 3.17 26.28
N TYR A 461 -17.27 3.69 25.07
CA TYR A 461 -17.19 5.12 24.77
C TYR A 461 -18.34 5.51 23.85
N CYS A 462 -19.00 6.62 24.15
CA CYS A 462 -20.06 7.16 23.29
C CYS A 462 -20.14 8.67 23.39
N VAL A 463 -20.36 9.32 22.24
CA VAL A 463 -20.68 10.75 22.11
C VAL A 463 -22.03 10.86 21.39
N PRO A 464 -23.16 10.72 22.07
CA PRO A 464 -24.46 10.57 21.43
C PRO A 464 -24.93 11.84 20.67
N LYS A 465 -24.26 12.94 20.85
CA LYS A 465 -24.43 14.16 20.04
C LYS A 465 -23.91 13.96 18.62
N VAL A 466 -22.86 13.15 18.42
CA VAL A 466 -22.20 12.89 17.14
C VAL A 466 -22.65 11.54 16.58
N ASP A 467 -22.54 10.49 17.38
CA ASP A 467 -22.92 9.12 17.04
C ASP A 467 -23.55 8.45 18.25
N LYS A 468 -24.70 7.81 18.06
CA LYS A 468 -25.46 7.14 19.13
C LYS A 468 -24.94 5.75 19.45
N ASP A 469 -24.09 5.18 18.60
CA ASP A 469 -23.51 3.88 18.85
C ASP A 469 -22.46 3.96 19.97
N ALA A 470 -22.42 2.94 20.81
CA ALA A 470 -21.36 2.75 21.79
C ALA A 470 -20.20 2.00 21.16
N PHE A 471 -18.99 2.50 21.35
CA PHE A 471 -17.76 1.88 20.87
C PHE A 471 -17.06 1.18 22.02
N LEU A 472 -16.66 -0.07 21.80
CA LEU A 472 -15.79 -0.77 22.73
C LEU A 472 -14.35 -0.30 22.53
N ILE A 473 -13.74 0.23 23.57
CA ILE A 473 -12.36 0.71 23.58
C ILE A 473 -11.52 -0.22 24.46
N ALA A 474 -10.40 -0.63 23.94
CA ALA A 474 -9.35 -1.32 24.68
C ALA A 474 -8.24 -0.33 25.01
N ASN A 475 -7.92 -0.21 26.29
CA ASN A 475 -6.87 0.65 26.81
C ASN A 475 -5.69 -0.22 27.23
N ILE A 476 -4.60 -0.16 26.47
CA ILE A 476 -3.36 -0.90 26.73
C ILE A 476 -2.40 0.02 27.46
N THR A 477 -1.92 -0.44 28.62
CA THR A 477 -0.88 0.24 29.41
C THR A 477 0.44 -0.53 29.28
N ASN A 478 1.56 0.10 29.61
CA ASN A 478 2.91 -0.49 29.56
C ASN A 478 3.25 -1.05 28.15
N TRP A 479 2.94 -0.31 27.12
CA TRP A 479 3.19 -0.70 25.72
C TRP A 479 4.59 -0.30 25.22
N GLU A 480 5.29 0.61 25.90
CA GLU A 480 6.60 1.15 25.52
C GLU A 480 7.69 0.08 25.33
N PRO A 481 7.77 -0.99 26.15
CA PRO A 481 8.80 -2.02 25.99
C PRO A 481 8.74 -2.79 24.68
N TYR A 482 7.62 -2.72 23.95
CA TYR A 482 7.44 -3.44 22.69
C TYR A 482 7.97 -2.67 21.47
N ASN A 483 8.49 -1.46 21.66
CA ASN A 483 9.09 -0.64 20.59
C ASN A 483 8.21 -0.54 19.33
N LEU A 484 6.91 -0.36 19.54
CA LEU A 484 5.94 -0.23 18.47
C LEU A 484 6.20 1.05 17.67
N LEU A 485 6.06 0.96 16.35
CA LEU A 485 6.12 2.10 15.45
C LEU A 485 4.71 2.50 15.01
N GLU A 486 4.56 3.74 14.55
CA GLU A 486 3.29 4.17 13.96
C GLU A 486 2.94 3.33 12.72
N GLY A 487 1.72 2.80 12.65
CA GLY A 487 1.31 1.95 11.54
C GLY A 487 -0.17 1.59 11.50
N GLU A 488 -0.59 1.05 10.36
CA GLU A 488 -1.96 0.55 10.18
C GLU A 488 -2.20 -0.70 11.02
N ALA A 489 -3.33 -0.75 11.71
CA ALA A 489 -3.75 -1.87 12.52
C ALA A 489 -5.08 -2.45 12.01
N ASN A 490 -5.09 -3.75 11.71
CA ASN A 490 -6.31 -4.51 11.47
C ASN A 490 -6.85 -5.00 12.80
N ILE A 491 -8.10 -4.67 13.09
CA ILE A 491 -8.74 -5.00 14.37
C ILE A 491 -9.66 -6.20 14.20
N PHE A 492 -9.48 -7.19 15.05
CA PHE A 492 -10.34 -8.39 15.15
C PHE A 492 -10.89 -8.51 16.56
N PHE A 493 -12.19 -8.65 16.68
CA PHE A 493 -12.88 -8.92 17.94
C PHE A 493 -13.73 -10.18 17.79
N GLU A 494 -13.66 -11.10 18.76
CA GLU A 494 -14.36 -12.41 18.74
C GLU A 494 -14.16 -13.15 17.39
N ASN A 495 -12.92 -13.15 16.86
CA ASN A 495 -12.53 -13.73 15.57
C ASN A 495 -13.17 -13.08 14.33
N THR A 496 -13.83 -11.95 14.47
CA THR A 496 -14.42 -11.20 13.37
C THR A 496 -13.59 -9.95 13.08
N PHE A 497 -13.32 -9.68 11.79
CA PHE A 497 -12.70 -8.41 11.38
C PHE A 497 -13.69 -7.27 11.63
N VAL A 498 -13.29 -6.31 12.45
CA VAL A 498 -14.11 -5.17 12.85
C VAL A 498 -13.82 -3.92 12.03
N GLY A 499 -12.58 -3.77 11.62
CA GLY A 499 -12.14 -2.62 10.84
C GLY A 499 -10.65 -2.37 10.92
N LYS A 500 -10.24 -1.20 10.43
CA LYS A 500 -8.86 -0.72 10.48
C LYS A 500 -8.75 0.49 11.41
N SER A 501 -7.61 0.61 12.06
CA SER A 501 -7.23 1.75 12.88
C SER A 501 -5.78 2.12 12.58
N VAL A 502 -5.32 3.23 13.12
CA VAL A 502 -3.89 3.60 13.10
C VAL A 502 -3.38 3.49 14.52
N LEU A 503 -2.31 2.75 14.70
CA LEU A 503 -1.55 2.72 15.93
C LEU A 503 -0.67 3.98 15.95
N ASP A 504 -1.06 4.99 16.73
CA ASP A 504 -0.28 6.23 16.89
C ASP A 504 0.44 6.22 18.22
N VAL A 505 1.75 6.01 18.16
CA VAL A 505 2.66 5.95 19.32
C VAL A 505 3.41 7.26 19.57
N ARG A 506 3.10 8.32 18.80
CA ARG A 506 3.79 9.63 18.92
C ARG A 506 3.31 10.46 20.10
N HIS A 507 2.08 10.21 20.55
CA HIS A 507 1.52 10.93 21.68
C HIS A 507 2.09 10.36 22.98
N ILE A 508 2.63 11.24 23.81
CA ILE A 508 3.11 10.91 25.16
C ILE A 508 1.87 10.62 26.02
N SER A 509 1.36 9.41 25.92
CA SER A 509 0.26 8.90 26.73
C SER A 509 0.68 7.54 27.27
N ASP A 510 0.60 7.38 28.56
CA ASP A 510 0.89 6.09 29.23
C ASP A 510 -0.10 4.99 28.83
N THR A 511 -1.14 5.35 28.05
CA THR A 511 -2.21 4.45 27.64
C THR A 511 -2.46 4.55 26.13
N LEU A 512 -2.39 3.42 25.46
CA LEU A 512 -2.75 3.26 24.06
C LEU A 512 -4.21 2.82 23.94
N SER A 513 -5.09 3.68 23.42
CA SER A 513 -6.52 3.40 23.29
C SER A 513 -6.85 2.92 21.88
N LEU A 514 -7.47 1.75 21.76
CA LEU A 514 -7.85 1.13 20.50
C LEU A 514 -9.35 0.88 20.44
N SER A 515 -10.00 1.32 19.36
CA SER A 515 -11.41 1.03 19.15
C SER A 515 -11.59 -0.37 18.56
N LEU A 516 -12.30 -1.23 19.28
CA LEU A 516 -12.67 -2.58 18.87
C LEU A 516 -14.02 -2.62 18.12
N GLY A 517 -14.56 -1.44 17.75
CA GLY A 517 -15.77 -1.32 16.97
C GLY A 517 -17.02 -1.01 17.79
N ARG A 518 -18.15 -1.04 17.08
CA ARG A 518 -19.47 -0.66 17.61
C ARG A 518 -20.15 -1.84 18.28
N ASP A 519 -20.72 -1.64 19.46
CA ASP A 519 -21.53 -2.66 20.14
C ASP A 519 -22.99 -2.20 20.27
N LYS A 520 -23.86 -2.76 19.46
CA LYS A 520 -25.30 -2.45 19.45
C LYS A 520 -26.06 -3.00 20.66
N SER A 521 -25.43 -3.83 21.46
CA SER A 521 -26.01 -4.33 22.71
C SER A 521 -26.03 -3.24 23.80
N VAL A 522 -25.19 -2.21 23.67
CA VAL A 522 -25.21 -1.02 24.52
C VAL A 522 -25.98 0.07 23.77
N GLN A 523 -27.20 0.33 24.22
CA GLN A 523 -28.10 1.27 23.58
C GLN A 523 -27.99 2.64 24.22
N VAL A 524 -27.70 3.65 23.42
CA VAL A 524 -27.64 5.06 23.86
C VAL A 524 -28.67 5.88 23.11
N LYS A 525 -29.44 6.66 23.84
CA LYS A 525 -30.49 7.54 23.28
C LYS A 525 -30.28 8.95 23.82
N ARG A 526 -30.29 9.95 22.95
CA ARG A 526 -30.21 11.38 23.30
C ARG A 526 -31.44 12.08 22.71
N GLU A 527 -32.22 12.70 23.56
CA GLU A 527 -33.46 13.40 23.19
C GLU A 527 -33.53 14.78 23.82
N LYS A 528 -34.00 15.73 23.05
CA LYS A 528 -34.26 17.07 23.54
C LYS A 528 -35.58 17.07 24.32
N ALA A 529 -35.56 17.57 25.55
CA ALA A 529 -36.80 17.75 26.31
C ALA A 529 -37.71 18.74 25.61
N LYS A 530 -39.00 18.41 25.58
CA LYS A 530 -40.03 19.34 25.11
C LYS A 530 -40.30 20.40 26.20
N GLU A 531 -39.36 21.31 26.45
CA GLU A 531 -39.60 22.42 27.37
C GLU A 531 -40.29 23.57 26.65
N LEU A 532 -41.32 24.10 27.28
CA LEU A 532 -41.89 25.38 26.94
C LEU A 532 -40.81 26.44 27.22
N THR A 533 -40.27 27.04 26.17
CA THR A 533 -39.35 28.19 26.28
C THR A 533 -40.04 29.26 27.09
N THR A 534 -39.70 29.41 28.36
CA THR A 534 -40.24 30.45 29.22
C THR A 534 -39.54 31.76 28.84
N LYS A 535 -40.13 32.46 27.85
CA LYS A 535 -39.69 33.81 27.50
C LYS A 535 -40.08 34.74 28.63
N LYS A 536 -39.17 35.08 29.53
CA LYS A 536 -39.36 36.18 30.50
C LYS A 536 -39.34 37.50 29.75
N LEU A 537 -40.50 38.09 29.54
CA LEU A 537 -40.76 39.29 28.71
C LEU A 537 -40.21 40.60 29.28
N PHE A 538 -39.69 40.62 30.50
CA PHE A 538 -39.31 41.86 31.22
C PHE A 538 -37.79 42.09 31.39
N ALA A 539 -36.93 41.24 30.83
CA ALA A 539 -35.49 41.40 30.94
C ALA A 539 -34.90 41.98 29.64
N SER A 540 -33.77 42.71 29.75
CA SER A 540 -33.00 43.22 28.59
C SER A 540 -32.32 42.12 27.77
N LYS A 541 -32.24 40.92 28.32
CA LYS A 541 -31.64 39.72 27.67
C LYS A 541 -32.70 38.67 27.41
N LYS A 542 -32.53 37.92 26.31
CA LYS A 542 -33.22 36.67 26.05
C LYS A 542 -32.53 35.54 26.81
N GLU A 543 -33.32 34.60 27.30
CA GLU A 543 -32.85 33.42 28.02
C GLU A 543 -33.41 32.18 27.32
N ASP A 544 -32.53 31.34 26.80
CA ASP A 544 -32.86 30.10 26.11
C ASP A 544 -32.29 28.91 26.89
N SER A 545 -33.16 28.13 27.52
CA SER A 545 -32.76 26.90 28.22
C SER A 545 -32.83 25.69 27.29
N ARG A 546 -31.90 24.80 27.44
CA ARG A 546 -31.82 23.52 26.72
C ARG A 546 -31.63 22.38 27.71
N THR A 547 -32.50 21.40 27.61
CA THR A 547 -32.43 20.16 28.40
C THR A 547 -32.35 18.98 27.47
N TRP A 548 -31.33 18.15 27.67
CA TRP A 548 -31.11 16.91 26.95
C TRP A 548 -31.24 15.73 27.91
N HIS A 549 -32.11 14.78 27.57
CA HIS A 549 -32.25 13.51 28.26
C HIS A 549 -31.42 12.47 27.53
N ILE A 550 -30.44 11.90 28.21
CA ILE A 550 -29.59 10.84 27.69
C ILE A 550 -29.88 9.58 28.49
N SER A 551 -30.24 8.51 27.81
CA SER A 551 -30.44 7.22 28.45
C SER A 551 -29.48 6.19 27.89
N VAL A 552 -28.80 5.45 28.77
CA VAL A 552 -27.88 4.37 28.43
C VAL A 552 -28.42 3.08 29.00
N ARG A 553 -28.55 2.06 28.18
CA ARG A 553 -28.99 0.72 28.60
C ARG A 553 -27.94 -0.33 28.25
N ASN A 554 -27.56 -1.13 29.23
CA ASN A 554 -26.71 -2.29 29.03
C ASN A 554 -27.59 -3.51 28.66
N GLY A 555 -27.53 -3.95 27.41
CA GLY A 555 -28.23 -5.16 26.95
C GLY A 555 -27.41 -6.45 27.11
N LYS A 556 -26.18 -6.35 27.65
CA LYS A 556 -25.28 -7.49 27.84
C LYS A 556 -25.58 -8.24 29.13
N LYS A 557 -25.02 -9.44 29.24
CA LYS A 557 -25.09 -10.29 30.45
C LYS A 557 -23.99 -9.97 31.49
N ALA A 558 -23.01 -9.14 31.13
CA ALA A 558 -21.92 -8.71 31.99
C ALA A 558 -22.04 -7.21 32.32
N PRO A 559 -21.49 -6.75 33.46
CA PRO A 559 -21.40 -5.33 33.77
C PRO A 559 -20.43 -4.65 32.79
N ILE A 560 -20.70 -3.37 32.47
CA ILE A 560 -19.86 -2.56 31.59
C ILE A 560 -19.36 -1.31 32.30
N SER A 561 -18.15 -0.88 31.98
CA SER A 561 -17.64 0.46 32.28
C SER A 561 -17.95 1.36 31.10
N MET A 562 -18.54 2.52 31.35
CA MET A 562 -18.99 3.44 30.29
C MET A 562 -18.39 4.83 30.50
N ILE A 563 -17.85 5.40 29.42
CA ILE A 563 -17.51 6.79 29.29
C ILE A 563 -18.47 7.41 28.28
N LEU A 564 -19.21 8.41 28.75
CA LEU A 564 -20.14 9.16 27.92
C LEU A 564 -19.69 10.61 27.86
N TYR A 565 -19.71 11.18 26.66
CA TYR A 565 -19.42 12.60 26.44
C TYR A 565 -20.62 13.31 25.82
N ASP A 566 -20.85 14.54 26.24
CA ASP A 566 -21.70 15.50 25.57
C ASP A 566 -21.05 16.88 25.68
N GLN A 567 -21.70 17.91 25.18
CA GLN A 567 -21.10 19.23 25.08
C GLN A 567 -22.12 20.33 25.41
N VAL A 568 -21.66 21.32 26.16
CA VAL A 568 -22.32 22.62 26.30
C VAL A 568 -21.58 23.68 25.48
N PRO A 569 -22.24 24.70 24.92
CA PRO A 569 -21.55 25.73 24.18
C PRO A 569 -20.62 26.54 25.06
N VAL A 570 -19.51 27.03 24.51
CA VAL A 570 -18.59 27.96 25.15
C VAL A 570 -18.70 29.29 24.42
N SER A 571 -18.94 30.39 25.17
CA SER A 571 -19.02 31.74 24.58
C SER A 571 -17.62 32.31 24.38
N THR A 572 -17.40 32.95 23.23
CA THR A 572 -16.24 33.79 22.91
C THR A 572 -16.60 35.29 22.95
N ASN A 573 -17.85 35.61 23.33
CA ASN A 573 -18.38 36.98 23.37
C ASN A 573 -18.93 37.27 24.76
N ASP A 574 -18.50 38.37 25.36
CA ASP A 574 -18.88 38.81 26.72
C ASP A 574 -20.37 39.11 26.87
N GLU A 575 -21.09 39.40 25.78
CA GLU A 575 -22.54 39.62 25.80
C GLU A 575 -23.35 38.34 25.95
N ILE A 576 -22.71 37.15 25.66
CA ILE A 576 -23.35 35.85 25.70
C ILE A 576 -22.87 35.08 26.94
N GLU A 577 -23.77 34.80 27.83
CA GLU A 577 -23.52 34.07 29.07
C GLU A 577 -24.09 32.66 28.96
N VAL A 578 -23.25 31.64 29.18
CA VAL A 578 -23.66 30.23 29.21
C VAL A 578 -23.56 29.71 30.64
N THR A 579 -24.68 29.30 31.20
CA THR A 579 -24.76 28.77 32.56
C THR A 579 -25.22 27.31 32.52
N THR A 580 -24.45 26.42 33.11
CA THR A 580 -24.81 25.01 33.29
C THR A 580 -25.65 24.84 34.54
N GLU A 581 -26.84 24.22 34.40
CA GLU A 581 -27.78 24.06 35.52
C GLU A 581 -27.74 22.63 36.07
N THR A 582 -27.74 21.64 35.20
CA THR A 582 -27.75 20.22 35.57
C THR A 582 -26.75 19.45 34.76
N LEU A 583 -25.89 18.71 35.41
CA LEU A 583 -24.89 17.81 34.78
C LEU A 583 -25.06 16.36 35.18
N SER A 584 -26.02 16.00 36.05
CA SER A 584 -26.25 14.65 36.57
C SER A 584 -24.95 13.90 36.97
N GLY A 585 -24.06 14.63 37.68
CA GLY A 585 -22.77 14.09 38.11
C GLY A 585 -21.66 14.05 37.04
N GLY A 586 -21.87 14.72 35.91
CA GLY A 586 -20.84 14.87 34.86
C GLY A 586 -19.77 15.91 35.25
N ASN A 587 -18.56 15.66 34.78
CA ASN A 587 -17.43 16.59 34.94
C ASN A 587 -17.34 17.50 33.70
N LEU A 588 -17.43 18.80 33.91
CA LEU A 588 -17.39 19.81 32.86
C LEU A 588 -15.98 20.37 32.70
N ASN A 589 -15.41 20.22 31.52
CA ASN A 589 -14.26 21.00 31.06
C ASN A 589 -14.78 22.38 30.55
N LYS A 590 -14.55 23.42 31.30
CA LYS A 590 -15.05 24.77 30.98
C LYS A 590 -14.41 25.38 29.74
N GLU A 591 -13.17 25.02 29.40
CA GLU A 591 -12.46 25.56 28.25
C GLU A 591 -13.00 24.99 26.93
N LYS A 592 -13.34 23.69 26.93
CA LYS A 592 -13.84 22.97 25.74
C LYS A 592 -15.36 22.84 25.71
N GLY A 593 -16.02 23.07 26.84
CA GLY A 593 -17.45 22.81 26.99
C GLY A 593 -17.83 21.33 27.03
N GLU A 594 -16.86 20.43 27.14
CA GLU A 594 -17.07 18.99 27.19
C GLU A 594 -17.56 18.55 28.56
N VAL A 595 -18.60 17.74 28.59
CA VAL A 595 -19.11 17.08 29.80
C VAL A 595 -18.84 15.60 29.72
N LYS A 596 -18.10 15.06 30.68
CA LYS A 596 -17.73 13.64 30.77
C LYS A 596 -18.45 12.98 31.94
N TRP A 597 -19.11 11.85 31.67
CA TRP A 597 -19.64 10.93 32.69
C TRP A 597 -18.89 9.61 32.62
N THR A 598 -18.47 9.11 33.77
CA THR A 598 -17.85 7.77 33.90
C THR A 598 -18.66 6.99 34.94
N PHE A 599 -19.14 5.81 34.56
CA PHE A 599 -19.96 4.98 35.42
C PHE A 599 -19.91 3.49 35.03
N LYS A 600 -20.24 2.63 35.98
CA LYS A 600 -20.48 1.22 35.73
C LYS A 600 -21.98 0.98 35.58
N LEU A 601 -22.34 0.06 34.70
CA LEU A 601 -23.73 -0.30 34.44
C LEU A 601 -23.88 -1.83 34.47
N ASP A 602 -24.67 -2.31 35.41
CA ASP A 602 -24.93 -3.73 35.60
C ASP A 602 -25.69 -4.34 34.40
N PRO A 603 -25.71 -5.68 34.26
CA PRO A 603 -26.49 -6.34 33.23
C PRO A 603 -27.95 -5.90 33.22
N SER A 604 -28.47 -5.62 32.03
CA SER A 604 -29.86 -5.15 31.79
C SER A 604 -30.22 -3.82 32.47
N ALA A 605 -29.31 -3.16 33.18
CA ALA A 605 -29.55 -1.88 33.84
C ALA A 605 -29.66 -0.74 32.85
N LYS A 606 -30.36 0.32 33.28
CA LYS A 606 -30.52 1.59 32.56
C LYS A 606 -30.05 2.73 33.44
N LYS A 607 -29.34 3.69 32.87
CA LYS A 607 -28.97 4.95 33.50
C LYS A 607 -29.53 6.11 32.72
N GLU A 608 -30.12 7.07 33.42
CA GLU A 608 -30.63 8.31 32.86
C GLU A 608 -29.77 9.49 33.32
N ILE A 609 -29.49 10.39 32.41
CA ILE A 609 -28.62 11.54 32.60
C ILE A 609 -29.30 12.75 31.98
N ASP A 610 -29.39 13.81 32.74
CA ASP A 610 -29.91 15.11 32.29
C ASP A 610 -28.77 16.09 32.16
N LEU A 611 -28.66 16.69 30.97
CA LEU A 611 -27.77 17.80 30.69
C LEU A 611 -28.62 19.04 30.45
N LYS A 612 -28.55 20.02 31.36
CA LYS A 612 -29.28 21.28 31.25
C LYS A 612 -28.35 22.46 31.31
N TYR A 613 -28.50 23.36 30.34
CA TYR A 613 -27.79 24.62 30.29
C TYR A 613 -28.71 25.74 29.79
N THR A 614 -28.39 26.98 30.17
CA THR A 614 -29.10 28.18 29.77
C THR A 614 -28.14 29.17 29.12
N VAL A 615 -28.56 29.72 27.97
CA VAL A 615 -27.82 30.73 27.23
C VAL A 615 -28.58 32.07 27.34
N LYS A 616 -27.91 33.10 27.85
CA LYS A 616 -28.43 34.48 27.94
C LYS A 616 -27.73 35.37 26.96
N TYR A 617 -28.48 36.14 26.18
CA TYR A 617 -27.94 37.04 25.16
C TYR A 617 -28.87 38.25 24.92
N PRO A 618 -28.39 39.35 24.28
CA PRO A 618 -29.18 40.55 24.03
C PRO A 618 -30.45 40.28 23.20
N LYS A 619 -31.57 40.89 23.53
CA LYS A 619 -32.87 40.69 22.86
C LYS A 619 -32.87 41.01 21.37
N GLU A 620 -32.07 41.99 20.97
CA GLU A 620 -31.96 42.46 19.59
C GLU A 620 -31.16 41.54 18.68
N ARG A 621 -30.47 40.55 19.26
CA ARG A 621 -29.66 39.58 18.55
C ARG A 621 -30.42 38.28 18.40
N THR A 622 -30.12 37.58 17.30
CA THR A 622 -30.57 36.21 17.09
C THR A 622 -29.36 35.29 17.24
N LEU A 623 -29.49 34.29 18.10
CA LEU A 623 -28.46 33.30 18.33
C LEU A 623 -29.02 31.92 17.92
N ASN A 624 -28.30 31.22 17.10
CA ASN A 624 -28.67 29.87 16.74
C ASN A 624 -28.04 28.92 17.78
N ILE A 625 -28.88 28.32 18.62
CA ILE A 625 -28.50 27.39 19.68
C ILE A 625 -29.09 26.03 19.29
N GLU A 626 -28.31 24.98 19.36
CA GLU A 626 -28.68 23.61 18.98
C GLU A 626 -30.03 23.13 19.53
#